data_51b72ea3de25940a6cfc1049eb7a635f
#
_entry.id   51b72ea3de25940a6cfc1049eb7a635f
#
_cell.length_a   1.000
_cell.length_b   1.000
_cell.length_c   1.000
_cell.angle_alpha   90.00
_cell.angle_beta   90.00
_cell.angle_gamma   90.00
#
_symmetry.space_group_name_H-M   'P 1'
#
loop_
_entity.id
_entity.type
_entity.pdbx_description
1 polymer ?
#
loop_
_entity_poly.entity_id
_entity_poly.type
_entity_poly.pdbx_seq_one_letter_code
_entity_poly.pdbx_strand_id
1 'polypeptide(L)'
;SGVANIALSYNDTGVLGINAQYSKTDTTAGTLNISGSDNVAVLPQQIQLTAVGQTACTGTSDAAYANCSKYKTVGESFTLSAQAGYPSGTSFVSTNNFTPESSVKPLLQHKLVAPSLGTLPALAQTMLTFSGGKATASISESDVGVYQYGASDFVPYPSYQDEWPQKTVPLSWSAEVGRFVPAQLKATLVANGSLTTDTCVAANQVSATLGYTGQSLRFATAPMLSVAALGSDGATEMKNYQGYFAKVTSTDAGSSGNFVAAMIPKNSANTLTSSASWSAGSWTTPGNAYNPVYTFSANNQFTFSKNSTPVSPFETSLVVSTLTDSDGVAATSSLPLTFNPLAPDSSAFKVYSGRLALDNANGSESSVLTMPFYMQYWNGSAYALNTSDNCSSLSTGYLQMNGAASWSGIKLRTGSTTTATATTTATLSPAVVTQGSGAIQFSAPNASGWVDVAAGSSLPLWMQDLAQTSGLNPARASFGYYRGNDRLIYRREVFGN
;
A
#
# COMPACT_ATOMS: atom_id res chain seq x y z
N SER A 1 -75.41 -29.79 -21.05
CA SER A 1 -73.96 -30.05 -21.14
C SER A 1 -73.58 -30.86 -19.93
N GLY A 2 -72.96 -32.00 -20.12
CA GLY A 2 -72.53 -32.94 -19.08
C GLY A 2 -71.12 -32.65 -18.55
N VAL A 3 -70.79 -31.38 -18.27
CA VAL A 3 -69.47 -31.01 -17.72
C VAL A 3 -69.60 -30.83 -16.20
N ALA A 4 -68.79 -31.53 -15.44
CA ALA A 4 -68.59 -31.33 -14.01
C ALA A 4 -67.19 -30.75 -13.73
N ASN A 5 -67.14 -29.66 -12.99
CA ASN A 5 -65.87 -29.05 -12.53
C ASN A 5 -65.56 -29.57 -11.11
N ILE A 6 -64.38 -30.21 -10.98
CA ILE A 6 -63.90 -30.71 -9.69
C ILE A 6 -62.60 -30.01 -9.37
N ALA A 7 -62.52 -29.35 -8.18
CA ALA A 7 -61.28 -28.78 -7.68
C ALA A 7 -60.54 -29.87 -6.89
N LEU A 8 -59.31 -30.18 -7.30
CA LEU A 8 -58.43 -31.16 -6.64
C LEU A 8 -57.18 -30.44 -6.11
N SER A 9 -56.69 -30.85 -4.93
CA SER A 9 -55.45 -30.42 -4.35
C SER A 9 -54.58 -31.62 -4.01
N TYR A 10 -53.31 -31.60 -4.46
CA TYR A 10 -52.32 -32.60 -4.14
C TYR A 10 -51.04 -31.97 -3.62
N ASN A 11 -50.59 -32.39 -2.45
CA ASN A 11 -49.53 -31.73 -1.70
C ASN A 11 -48.13 -32.37 -1.90
N ASP A 12 -47.96 -33.20 -2.92
CA ASP A 12 -46.68 -33.85 -3.27
C ASP A 12 -46.50 -33.87 -4.79
N THR A 13 -45.46 -34.50 -5.28
CA THR A 13 -45.19 -34.68 -6.69
C THR A 13 -45.49 -36.10 -7.15
N GLY A 14 -45.80 -36.26 -8.43
CA GLY A 14 -46.03 -37.56 -9.04
C GLY A 14 -47.06 -37.51 -10.16
N VAL A 15 -47.31 -38.65 -10.76
CA VAL A 15 -48.43 -38.85 -11.69
C VAL A 15 -49.64 -39.40 -10.96
N LEU A 16 -50.70 -38.63 -11.02
CA LEU A 16 -51.97 -39.00 -10.43
C LEU A 16 -52.93 -39.53 -11.49
N GLY A 17 -53.31 -40.77 -11.37
CA GLY A 17 -54.43 -41.31 -12.16
C GLY A 17 -55.76 -40.86 -11.56
N ILE A 18 -56.54 -40.10 -12.30
CA ILE A 18 -57.88 -39.66 -11.93
C ILE A 18 -58.91 -40.55 -12.64
N ASN A 19 -59.68 -41.28 -11.86
CA ASN A 19 -60.77 -42.09 -12.40
C ASN A 19 -62.11 -41.43 -12.02
N ALA A 20 -62.92 -41.17 -13.03
CA ALA A 20 -64.27 -40.65 -12.84
C ALA A 20 -65.29 -41.72 -13.25
N GLN A 21 -66.27 -41.92 -12.44
CA GLN A 21 -67.38 -42.83 -12.72
C GLN A 21 -68.72 -42.15 -12.43
N TYR A 22 -69.60 -42.23 -13.40
CA TYR A 22 -70.97 -41.78 -13.26
C TYR A 22 -71.88 -43.02 -13.41
N SER A 23 -72.80 -43.21 -12.46
CA SER A 23 -73.80 -44.27 -12.55
C SER A 23 -75.17 -43.65 -12.27
N LYS A 24 -76.09 -43.88 -13.19
CA LYS A 24 -77.49 -43.51 -13.02
C LYS A 24 -78.40 -44.67 -13.40
N THR A 25 -79.26 -45.04 -12.52
CA THR A 25 -80.31 -46.05 -12.73
C THR A 25 -81.57 -45.33 -13.11
N ASP A 26 -82.14 -45.65 -14.26
CA ASP A 26 -83.48 -45.26 -14.67
C ASP A 26 -84.44 -46.50 -14.59
N THR A 27 -85.58 -46.28 -14.04
CA THR A 27 -86.54 -47.40 -13.88
C THR A 27 -87.15 -47.99 -15.12
N THR A 28 -86.95 -47.24 -16.27
CA THR A 28 -87.49 -47.67 -17.54
C THR A 28 -86.40 -48.07 -18.56
N ALA A 29 -85.20 -47.45 -18.45
CA ALA A 29 -84.08 -47.62 -19.44
C ALA A 29 -82.89 -48.40 -18.86
N GLY A 30 -82.89 -48.80 -17.61
CA GLY A 30 -81.78 -49.56 -17.03
C GLY A 30 -80.71 -48.64 -16.42
N THR A 31 -79.56 -49.23 -16.07
CA THR A 31 -78.45 -48.49 -15.45
C THR A 31 -77.45 -48.04 -16.54
N LEU A 32 -77.20 -46.72 -16.58
CA LEU A 32 -76.14 -46.12 -17.37
C LEU A 32 -74.87 -45.95 -16.51
N ASN A 33 -73.81 -46.60 -16.93
CA ASN A 33 -72.49 -46.43 -16.32
C ASN A 33 -71.56 -45.77 -17.33
N ILE A 34 -70.98 -44.65 -16.97
CA ILE A 34 -69.94 -43.97 -17.75
C ILE A 34 -68.70 -43.90 -16.86
N SER A 35 -67.58 -44.36 -17.36
CA SER A 35 -66.27 -44.27 -16.71
C SER A 35 -65.27 -43.61 -17.65
N GLY A 36 -64.37 -42.84 -17.10
CA GLY A 36 -63.22 -42.23 -17.78
C GLY A 36 -62.05 -42.15 -16.82
N SER A 37 -60.86 -42.23 -17.37
CA SER A 37 -59.63 -42.04 -16.60
C SER A 37 -58.72 -41.10 -17.35
N ASP A 38 -57.94 -40.34 -16.60
CA ASP A 38 -56.89 -39.44 -17.12
C ASP A 38 -55.75 -39.36 -16.10
N ASN A 39 -54.53 -39.02 -16.56
CA ASN A 39 -53.39 -38.84 -15.71
C ASN A 39 -53.02 -37.35 -15.61
N VAL A 40 -52.63 -36.90 -14.40
CA VAL A 40 -52.17 -35.55 -14.17
C VAL A 40 -50.78 -35.59 -13.49
N ALA A 41 -49.80 -34.95 -14.14
CA ALA A 41 -48.46 -34.81 -13.57
C ALA A 41 -48.41 -33.58 -12.66
N VAL A 42 -47.96 -33.76 -11.42
CA VAL A 42 -47.74 -32.71 -10.46
C VAL A 42 -46.24 -32.56 -10.14
N LEU A 43 -45.69 -31.37 -10.40
CA LEU A 43 -44.29 -31.02 -10.18
C LEU A 43 -44.14 -30.10 -8.99
N PRO A 44 -42.94 -30.00 -8.36
CA PRO A 44 -42.69 -29.00 -7.35
C PRO A 44 -42.81 -27.59 -7.96
N GLN A 45 -43.25 -26.65 -7.17
CA GLN A 45 -43.41 -25.27 -7.63
C GLN A 45 -42.06 -24.57 -7.76
N GLN A 46 -41.06 -24.98 -6.95
CA GLN A 46 -39.69 -24.48 -7.01
C GLN A 46 -38.70 -25.41 -6.29
N ILE A 47 -37.42 -25.22 -6.53
CA ILE A 47 -36.31 -25.82 -5.78
C ILE A 47 -35.69 -24.69 -4.94
N GLN A 48 -35.82 -24.77 -3.62
CA GLN A 48 -35.20 -23.83 -2.70
C GLN A 48 -33.77 -24.27 -2.38
N LEU A 49 -32.80 -23.36 -2.51
CA LEU A 49 -31.38 -23.60 -2.22
C LEU A 49 -30.95 -22.80 -0.99
N THR A 50 -30.17 -23.42 -0.12
CA THR A 50 -29.63 -22.79 1.09
C THR A 50 -28.18 -23.19 1.29
N ALA A 51 -27.28 -22.21 1.48
CA ALA A 51 -25.87 -22.46 1.81
C ALA A 51 -25.75 -22.78 3.30
N VAL A 52 -25.16 -23.92 3.62
CA VAL A 52 -25.01 -24.39 5.00
C VAL A 52 -23.96 -23.57 5.75
N GLY A 53 -24.32 -23.11 6.96
CA GLY A 53 -23.40 -22.37 7.83
C GLY A 53 -23.18 -20.91 7.42
N GLN A 54 -24.00 -20.37 6.51
CA GLN A 54 -23.92 -18.97 6.13
C GLN A 54 -24.58 -18.06 7.14
N THR A 55 -23.96 -16.92 7.42
CA THR A 55 -24.61 -15.76 8.04
C THR A 55 -25.27 -14.92 6.95
N ALA A 56 -26.46 -14.40 7.18
CA ALA A 56 -27.19 -13.58 6.21
C ALA A 56 -26.32 -12.41 5.72
N CYS A 57 -26.20 -12.29 4.39
CA CYS A 57 -25.52 -11.19 3.72
C CYS A 57 -26.56 -10.51 2.81
N THR A 58 -27.12 -9.41 3.27
CA THR A 58 -28.11 -8.65 2.51
C THR A 58 -27.63 -7.23 2.31
N GLY A 59 -27.80 -6.71 1.10
CA GLY A 59 -27.34 -5.36 0.77
C GLY A 59 -28.12 -4.79 -0.42
N THR A 60 -27.99 -3.48 -0.64
CA THR A 60 -28.57 -2.77 -1.78
C THR A 60 -27.49 -2.11 -2.64
N SER A 61 -26.22 -2.28 -2.27
CA SER A 61 -25.06 -1.69 -2.99
C SER A 61 -23.82 -2.54 -2.77
N ASP A 62 -22.82 -2.38 -3.64
CA ASP A 62 -21.52 -3.04 -3.52
C ASP A 62 -20.85 -2.75 -2.17
N ALA A 63 -20.96 -1.52 -1.67
CA ALA A 63 -20.42 -1.15 -0.36
C ALA A 63 -21.09 -1.92 0.78
N ALA A 64 -22.41 -2.12 0.73
CA ALA A 64 -23.14 -2.89 1.73
C ALA A 64 -22.72 -4.37 1.69
N TYR A 65 -22.68 -4.98 0.52
CA TYR A 65 -22.24 -6.36 0.35
C TYR A 65 -20.77 -6.59 0.73
N ALA A 66 -19.89 -5.63 0.44
CA ALA A 66 -18.48 -5.69 0.84
C ALA A 66 -18.28 -5.61 2.36
N ASN A 67 -19.28 -5.20 3.13
CA ASN A 67 -19.26 -5.18 4.60
C ASN A 67 -19.89 -6.43 5.24
N CYS A 68 -20.46 -7.35 4.46
CA CYS A 68 -20.87 -8.64 4.97
C CYS A 68 -19.70 -9.39 5.60
N SER A 69 -20.00 -10.20 6.63
CA SER A 69 -19.02 -11.10 7.21
C SER A 69 -18.47 -12.07 6.17
N LYS A 70 -17.20 -12.42 6.28
CA LYS A 70 -16.59 -13.47 5.47
C LYS A 70 -17.37 -14.78 5.67
N TYR A 71 -17.78 -15.40 4.56
CA TYR A 71 -18.35 -16.74 4.55
C TYR A 71 -17.28 -17.80 4.30
N LYS A 72 -16.62 -17.73 3.13
CA LYS A 72 -15.61 -18.69 2.70
C LYS A 72 -14.46 -17.99 1.98
N THR A 73 -13.32 -18.66 1.95
CA THR A 73 -12.21 -18.31 1.08
C THR A 73 -12.47 -18.87 -0.31
N VAL A 74 -12.09 -18.15 -1.35
CA VAL A 74 -12.15 -18.63 -2.74
C VAL A 74 -11.42 -19.95 -2.89
N GLY A 75 -12.10 -20.92 -3.53
CA GLY A 75 -11.63 -22.31 -3.66
C GLY A 75 -11.97 -23.22 -2.47
N GLU A 76 -12.45 -22.69 -1.35
CA GLU A 76 -12.91 -23.48 -0.22
C GLU A 76 -14.29 -24.05 -0.50
N SER A 77 -14.44 -25.38 -0.31
CA SER A 77 -15.72 -26.06 -0.53
C SER A 77 -16.76 -25.72 0.54
N PHE A 78 -18.01 -25.62 0.11
CA PHE A 78 -19.16 -25.47 1.00
C PHE A 78 -20.35 -26.29 0.47
N THR A 79 -21.31 -26.56 1.32
CA THR A 79 -22.49 -27.37 1.00
C THR A 79 -23.68 -26.48 0.68
N LEU A 80 -24.31 -26.68 -0.48
CA LEU A 80 -25.65 -26.23 -0.77
C LEU A 80 -26.64 -27.35 -0.47
N SER A 81 -27.67 -27.05 0.33
CA SER A 81 -28.84 -27.91 0.56
C SER A 81 -29.95 -27.45 -0.39
N ALA A 82 -30.50 -28.39 -1.15
CA ALA A 82 -31.61 -28.17 -2.07
C ALA A 82 -32.85 -28.89 -1.58
N GLN A 83 -34.01 -28.25 -1.66
CA GLN A 83 -35.29 -28.81 -1.28
C GLN A 83 -36.34 -28.48 -2.35
N ALA A 84 -36.95 -29.49 -2.91
CA ALA A 84 -38.07 -29.37 -3.85
C ALA A 84 -39.39 -29.22 -3.08
N GLY A 85 -40.28 -28.34 -3.54
CA GLY A 85 -41.54 -28.11 -2.85
C GLY A 85 -42.28 -26.86 -3.35
N TYR A 86 -43.07 -26.29 -2.44
CA TYR A 86 -43.85 -25.07 -2.67
C TYR A 86 -43.92 -24.18 -1.45
N PRO A 87 -44.03 -22.85 -1.63
CA PRO A 87 -44.27 -21.95 -0.50
C PRO A 87 -45.68 -22.06 0.03
N SER A 88 -45.83 -22.09 1.38
CA SER A 88 -47.10 -22.07 2.07
C SER A 88 -47.07 -21.05 3.20
N GLY A 89 -47.62 -19.87 2.95
CA GLY A 89 -47.45 -18.71 3.85
C GLY A 89 -46.00 -18.32 4.02
N THR A 90 -45.48 -18.34 5.25
CA THR A 90 -44.06 -18.05 5.57
C THR A 90 -43.16 -19.31 5.56
N SER A 91 -43.75 -20.50 5.36
CA SER A 91 -43.06 -21.78 5.42
C SER A 91 -42.86 -22.35 4.01
N PHE A 92 -41.88 -23.25 3.86
CA PHE A 92 -41.69 -24.05 2.67
C PHE A 92 -42.05 -25.51 2.93
N VAL A 93 -42.93 -26.05 2.11
CA VAL A 93 -43.40 -27.43 2.21
C VAL A 93 -42.68 -28.31 1.23
N SER A 94 -42.02 -29.35 1.69
CA SER A 94 -41.28 -30.31 0.90
C SER A 94 -42.20 -31.25 0.15
N THR A 95 -41.89 -31.53 -1.10
CA THR A 95 -42.50 -32.61 -1.90
C THR A 95 -41.62 -33.85 -1.82
N ASN A 96 -41.98 -34.83 -0.99
CA ASN A 96 -41.11 -35.94 -0.66
C ASN A 96 -40.97 -36.99 -1.81
N ASN A 97 -41.90 -37.02 -2.76
CA ASN A 97 -41.86 -37.91 -3.90
C ASN A 97 -41.03 -37.38 -5.07
N PHE A 98 -40.44 -36.15 -4.93
CA PHE A 98 -39.62 -35.63 -6.00
C PHE A 98 -38.25 -36.33 -6.07
N THR A 99 -38.15 -37.26 -7.00
CA THR A 99 -36.93 -38.03 -7.28
C THR A 99 -36.76 -38.13 -8.81
N PRO A 100 -36.21 -37.08 -9.44
CA PRO A 100 -36.04 -37.03 -10.89
C PRO A 100 -35.11 -38.13 -11.38
N GLU A 101 -35.38 -38.63 -12.55
CA GLU A 101 -34.58 -39.66 -13.22
C GLU A 101 -33.15 -39.17 -13.48
N SER A 102 -32.21 -40.11 -13.64
CA SER A 102 -30.79 -39.77 -13.80
C SER A 102 -30.47 -38.93 -15.04
N SER A 103 -31.34 -39.03 -16.09
CA SER A 103 -31.19 -38.29 -17.35
C SER A 103 -31.69 -36.85 -17.31
N VAL A 104 -32.43 -36.44 -16.28
CA VAL A 104 -33.13 -35.12 -16.18
C VAL A 104 -32.93 -34.44 -14.84
N LYS A 105 -31.75 -34.64 -14.24
CA LYS A 105 -31.41 -34.02 -12.96
C LYS A 105 -31.33 -32.49 -13.10
N PRO A 106 -31.89 -31.75 -12.14
CA PRO A 106 -31.75 -30.29 -12.10
C PRO A 106 -30.28 -29.88 -12.09
N LEU A 107 -29.92 -28.90 -12.92
CA LEU A 107 -28.58 -28.34 -13.01
C LEU A 107 -28.47 -27.11 -12.12
N LEU A 108 -27.42 -27.09 -11.30
CA LEU A 108 -27.09 -25.95 -10.48
C LEU A 108 -26.59 -24.79 -11.36
N GLN A 109 -27.12 -23.60 -11.08
CA GLN A 109 -26.75 -22.33 -11.68
C GLN A 109 -26.35 -21.33 -10.60
N HIS A 110 -25.57 -20.33 -10.96
CA HIS A 110 -25.27 -19.21 -10.08
C HIS A 110 -25.32 -17.88 -10.85
N LYS A 111 -25.47 -16.78 -10.12
CA LYS A 111 -25.30 -15.42 -10.63
C LYS A 111 -24.53 -14.60 -9.61
N LEU A 112 -23.71 -13.67 -10.12
CA LEU A 112 -23.01 -12.68 -9.30
C LEU A 112 -23.99 -11.57 -8.88
N VAL A 113 -24.04 -11.28 -7.61
CA VAL A 113 -24.82 -10.18 -7.03
C VAL A 113 -23.95 -8.95 -6.85
N ALA A 114 -22.73 -9.15 -6.32
CA ALA A 114 -21.75 -8.09 -6.12
C ALA A 114 -20.30 -8.64 -6.22
N PRO A 115 -19.35 -7.85 -6.74
CA PRO A 115 -19.48 -6.47 -7.20
C PRO A 115 -20.29 -6.34 -8.50
N SER A 116 -21.01 -5.22 -8.66
CA SER A 116 -21.92 -4.97 -9.80
C SER A 116 -21.20 -4.89 -11.16
N LEU A 117 -19.92 -4.48 -11.17
CA LEU A 117 -19.06 -4.46 -12.35
C LEU A 117 -18.17 -5.71 -12.45
N GLY A 118 -18.46 -6.72 -11.63
CA GLY A 118 -17.70 -7.95 -11.61
C GLY A 118 -17.98 -8.85 -12.81
N THR A 119 -17.14 -9.86 -12.95
CA THR A 119 -17.31 -10.93 -13.93
C THR A 119 -17.83 -12.16 -13.24
N LEU A 120 -18.90 -12.76 -13.76
CA LEU A 120 -19.37 -14.04 -13.25
C LEU A 120 -18.34 -15.14 -13.60
N PRO A 121 -17.73 -15.80 -12.60
CA PRO A 121 -16.79 -16.89 -12.86
C PRO A 121 -17.54 -18.13 -13.39
N ALA A 122 -16.82 -19.09 -13.92
CA ALA A 122 -17.40 -20.36 -14.29
C ALA A 122 -17.68 -21.20 -13.03
N LEU A 123 -18.89 -21.75 -12.92
CA LEU A 123 -19.22 -22.78 -11.94
C LEU A 123 -19.05 -24.15 -12.56
N ALA A 124 -18.44 -25.08 -11.83
CA ALA A 124 -18.41 -26.47 -12.29
C ALA A 124 -19.85 -26.98 -12.40
N GLN A 125 -20.18 -27.57 -13.57
CA GLN A 125 -21.51 -28.11 -13.79
C GLN A 125 -21.82 -29.19 -12.77
N THR A 126 -22.82 -28.97 -11.92
CA THR A 126 -23.22 -29.88 -10.86
C THR A 126 -24.69 -30.20 -11.00
N MET A 127 -24.96 -31.46 -11.24
CA MET A 127 -26.33 -32.00 -11.29
C MET A 127 -26.78 -32.37 -9.87
N LEU A 128 -27.96 -31.92 -9.48
CA LEU A 128 -28.53 -32.22 -8.18
C LEU A 128 -29.26 -33.58 -8.21
N THR A 129 -28.81 -34.51 -7.38
CA THR A 129 -29.46 -35.81 -7.22
C THR A 129 -30.42 -35.76 -6.05
N PHE A 130 -31.72 -35.74 -6.33
CA PHE A 130 -32.77 -35.69 -5.31
C PHE A 130 -33.12 -37.09 -4.84
N SER A 131 -33.36 -37.23 -3.56
CA SER A 131 -33.98 -38.37 -2.89
C SER A 131 -34.92 -37.86 -1.81
N GLY A 132 -36.19 -38.24 -1.89
CA GLY A 132 -37.18 -37.76 -0.96
C GLY A 132 -37.34 -36.22 -0.97
N GLY A 133 -37.31 -35.60 -2.14
CA GLY A 133 -37.43 -34.14 -2.31
C GLY A 133 -36.22 -33.32 -1.88
N LYS A 134 -35.11 -33.95 -1.50
CA LYS A 134 -33.91 -33.28 -1.00
C LYS A 134 -32.67 -33.67 -1.79
N ALA A 135 -31.75 -32.73 -1.94
CA ALA A 135 -30.42 -32.95 -2.51
C ALA A 135 -29.37 -32.10 -1.81
N THR A 136 -28.11 -32.45 -1.90
CA THR A 136 -26.97 -31.66 -1.47
C THR A 136 -25.92 -31.61 -2.56
N ALA A 137 -25.24 -30.48 -2.66
CA ALA A 137 -24.09 -30.32 -3.54
C ALA A 137 -22.93 -29.70 -2.76
N SER A 138 -21.71 -30.23 -2.95
CA SER A 138 -20.48 -29.60 -2.46
C SER A 138 -19.87 -28.84 -3.62
N ILE A 139 -19.75 -27.52 -3.49
CA ILE A 139 -19.23 -26.62 -4.50
C ILE A 139 -18.22 -25.66 -3.90
N SER A 140 -17.48 -24.94 -4.76
CA SER A 140 -16.61 -23.83 -4.37
C SER A 140 -16.75 -22.70 -5.39
N GLU A 141 -16.62 -21.48 -4.94
CA GLU A 141 -16.50 -20.32 -5.83
C GLU A 141 -15.06 -20.08 -6.23
N SER A 142 -14.87 -19.61 -7.47
CA SER A 142 -13.55 -19.38 -8.05
C SER A 142 -13.17 -17.91 -8.11
N ASP A 143 -14.03 -16.99 -7.62
CA ASP A 143 -13.72 -15.56 -7.53
C ASP A 143 -14.41 -14.90 -6.31
N VAL A 144 -13.93 -13.74 -5.94
CA VAL A 144 -14.46 -12.91 -4.85
C VAL A 144 -15.86 -12.43 -5.19
N GLY A 145 -16.73 -12.31 -4.18
CA GLY A 145 -18.05 -11.75 -4.40
C GLY A 145 -19.15 -12.26 -3.48
N VAL A 146 -20.36 -11.89 -3.83
CA VAL A 146 -21.64 -12.38 -3.27
C VAL A 146 -22.45 -12.95 -4.42
N TYR A 147 -22.98 -14.14 -4.25
CA TYR A 147 -23.66 -14.89 -5.31
C TYR A 147 -25.07 -15.30 -4.88
N GLN A 148 -25.91 -15.63 -5.83
CA GLN A 148 -27.14 -16.39 -5.64
C GLN A 148 -27.09 -17.68 -6.45
N TYR A 149 -27.66 -18.74 -5.90
CA TYR A 149 -27.72 -20.05 -6.54
C TYR A 149 -29.16 -20.41 -6.87
N GLY A 150 -29.33 -21.06 -8.02
CA GLY A 150 -30.59 -21.55 -8.48
C GLY A 150 -30.42 -22.95 -9.07
N ALA A 151 -31.51 -23.68 -9.18
CA ALA A 151 -31.56 -24.93 -9.89
C ALA A 151 -32.76 -24.95 -10.79
N SER A 152 -32.58 -25.43 -12.04
CA SER A 152 -33.64 -25.67 -12.99
C SER A 152 -33.37 -26.95 -13.72
N ASP A 153 -34.41 -27.61 -14.15
CA ASP A 153 -34.32 -28.69 -15.10
C ASP A 153 -34.37 -28.13 -16.52
N PHE A 154 -33.60 -28.73 -17.38
CA PHE A 154 -33.50 -28.34 -18.80
C PHE A 154 -34.28 -29.23 -19.75
N VAL A 155 -34.75 -30.38 -19.28
CA VAL A 155 -35.43 -31.38 -20.08
C VAL A 155 -36.72 -31.79 -19.38
N PRO A 156 -37.85 -31.87 -20.11
CA PRO A 156 -39.08 -32.42 -19.56
C PRO A 156 -38.83 -33.86 -19.06
N TYR A 157 -39.45 -34.23 -17.96
CA TYR A 157 -39.31 -35.57 -17.40
C TYR A 157 -39.83 -36.62 -18.41
N PRO A 158 -39.02 -37.61 -18.84
CA PRO A 158 -39.43 -38.56 -19.83
C PRO A 158 -40.68 -39.35 -19.45
N SER A 159 -40.85 -39.65 -18.16
CA SER A 159 -42.03 -40.33 -17.62
C SER A 159 -43.34 -39.52 -17.70
N TYR A 160 -43.24 -38.22 -18.05
CA TYR A 160 -44.37 -37.30 -18.17
C TYR A 160 -44.53 -36.71 -19.58
N GLN A 161 -43.70 -37.11 -20.56
CA GLN A 161 -43.64 -36.49 -21.89
C GLN A 161 -44.92 -36.66 -22.69
N ASP A 162 -45.61 -37.78 -22.53
CA ASP A 162 -46.82 -38.05 -23.30
C ASP A 162 -48.01 -37.19 -22.83
N GLU A 163 -47.97 -36.76 -21.58
CA GLU A 163 -49.09 -36.05 -20.96
C GLU A 163 -48.81 -34.52 -20.87
N TRP A 164 -47.51 -34.10 -20.74
CA TRP A 164 -47.15 -32.69 -20.54
C TRP A 164 -45.73 -32.40 -21.09
N PRO A 165 -45.55 -32.27 -22.41
CA PRO A 165 -44.24 -32.29 -23.06
C PRO A 165 -43.32 -31.10 -22.76
N GLN A 166 -43.68 -30.09 -21.93
CA GLN A 166 -42.88 -28.88 -21.70
C GLN A 166 -42.95 -28.31 -20.28
N LYS A 167 -43.39 -29.05 -19.26
CA LYS A 167 -43.36 -28.54 -17.89
C LYS A 167 -42.03 -28.82 -17.21
N THR A 168 -41.41 -27.76 -16.79
CA THR A 168 -40.17 -27.75 -16.03
C THR A 168 -40.40 -27.10 -14.67
N VAL A 169 -39.57 -27.42 -13.67
CA VAL A 169 -39.58 -26.71 -12.38
C VAL A 169 -39.00 -25.30 -12.60
N PRO A 170 -39.72 -24.21 -12.27
CA PRO A 170 -39.24 -22.89 -12.52
C PRO A 170 -37.94 -22.57 -11.72
N LEU A 171 -37.01 -21.82 -12.35
CA LEU A 171 -35.80 -21.35 -11.71
C LEU A 171 -36.17 -20.40 -10.56
N SER A 172 -35.72 -20.70 -9.37
CA SER A 172 -35.78 -19.82 -8.20
C SER A 172 -34.39 -19.59 -7.64
N TRP A 173 -34.13 -18.37 -7.16
CA TRP A 173 -32.84 -18.00 -6.63
C TRP A 173 -32.83 -18.09 -5.11
N SER A 174 -31.72 -18.54 -4.52
CA SER A 174 -31.46 -18.52 -3.10
C SER A 174 -31.42 -17.09 -2.55
N ALA A 175 -31.38 -16.96 -1.22
CA ALA A 175 -30.84 -15.75 -0.60
C ALA A 175 -29.39 -15.53 -1.07
N GLU A 176 -28.88 -14.32 -0.87
CA GLU A 176 -27.50 -13.97 -1.18
C GLU A 176 -26.52 -14.81 -0.34
N VAL A 177 -25.52 -15.40 -1.00
CA VAL A 177 -24.50 -16.26 -0.42
C VAL A 177 -23.14 -15.60 -0.57
N GLY A 178 -22.41 -15.46 0.49
CA GLY A 178 -21.11 -14.84 0.53
C GLY A 178 -20.96 -14.03 1.83
N ARG A 179 -19.91 -13.28 2.02
CA ARG A 179 -18.89 -12.79 1.07
C ARG A 179 -17.77 -13.82 0.92
N PHE A 180 -17.43 -14.10 -0.31
CA PHE A 180 -16.22 -14.88 -0.64
C PHE A 180 -15.03 -13.91 -0.70
N VAL A 181 -13.89 -14.30 -0.10
CA VAL A 181 -12.69 -13.48 0.01
C VAL A 181 -11.49 -14.18 -0.62
N PRO A 182 -10.41 -13.47 -1.03
CA PRO A 182 -9.22 -14.12 -1.58
C PRO A 182 -8.59 -15.10 -0.59
N ALA A 183 -7.81 -16.05 -1.11
CA ALA A 183 -7.00 -16.94 -0.28
C ALA A 183 -5.71 -16.26 0.19
N GLN A 184 -5.09 -15.44 -0.67
CA GLN A 184 -3.89 -14.69 -0.37
C GLN A 184 -3.77 -13.46 -1.26
N LEU A 185 -2.89 -12.52 -0.85
CA LEU A 185 -2.46 -11.40 -1.67
C LEU A 185 -1.05 -11.64 -2.19
N LYS A 186 -0.72 -10.99 -3.32
CA LYS A 186 0.62 -10.94 -3.90
C LYS A 186 0.99 -9.50 -4.18
N ALA A 187 2.03 -9.01 -3.50
CA ALA A 187 2.60 -7.69 -3.77
C ALA A 187 3.68 -7.79 -4.84
N THR A 188 3.69 -6.85 -5.77
CA THR A 188 4.67 -6.80 -6.87
C THR A 188 5.20 -5.38 -7.01
N LEU A 189 6.51 -5.23 -7.18
CA LEU A 189 7.17 -3.94 -7.40
C LEU A 189 6.76 -3.37 -8.75
N VAL A 190 6.31 -2.11 -8.76
CA VAL A 190 5.98 -1.35 -9.97
C VAL A 190 7.07 -0.32 -10.26
N ALA A 191 7.49 0.45 -9.25
CA ALA A 191 8.53 1.46 -9.38
C ALA A 191 9.34 1.57 -8.07
N ASN A 192 10.67 1.69 -8.19
CA ASN A 192 11.56 1.88 -7.05
C ASN A 192 11.46 3.27 -6.41
N GLY A 193 11.04 4.28 -7.18
CA GLY A 193 11.08 5.66 -6.76
C GLY A 193 12.49 6.26 -6.76
N SER A 194 12.58 7.50 -6.30
CA SER A 194 13.85 8.20 -6.11
C SER A 194 13.83 9.03 -4.83
N LEU A 195 15.02 9.29 -4.25
CA LEU A 195 15.22 10.02 -3.00
C LEU A 195 15.80 11.42 -3.25
N THR A 196 15.48 12.34 -2.35
CA THR A 196 16.05 13.69 -2.28
C THR A 196 16.06 14.17 -0.83
N THR A 197 16.55 15.38 -0.59
CA THR A 197 16.46 16.07 0.70
C THR A 197 15.74 17.41 0.53
N ASP A 198 15.15 17.93 1.62
CA ASP A 198 14.51 19.26 1.59
C ASP A 198 15.53 20.36 1.26
N THR A 199 16.77 20.22 1.71
CA THR A 199 17.85 21.16 1.44
C THR A 199 18.16 21.23 -0.06
N CYS A 200 18.23 20.08 -0.75
CA CYS A 200 18.47 20.03 -2.18
C CYS A 200 17.29 20.57 -3.00
N VAL A 201 16.08 20.34 -2.57
CA VAL A 201 14.89 20.93 -3.19
C VAL A 201 14.87 22.45 -3.03
N ALA A 202 15.16 22.96 -1.84
CA ALA A 202 15.22 24.40 -1.57
C ALA A 202 16.33 25.10 -2.41
N ALA A 203 17.44 24.41 -2.70
CA ALA A 203 18.52 24.90 -3.54
C ALA A 203 18.26 24.73 -5.05
N ASN A 204 17.07 24.25 -5.48
CA ASN A 204 16.75 23.84 -6.87
C ASN A 204 17.70 22.77 -7.46
N GLN A 205 18.30 21.95 -6.59
CA GLN A 205 19.20 20.85 -6.94
C GLN A 205 18.50 19.50 -6.74
N VAL A 206 17.32 19.37 -7.34
CA VAL A 206 16.47 18.17 -7.19
C VAL A 206 17.12 16.88 -7.72
N SER A 207 18.12 17.00 -8.58
CA SER A 207 18.92 15.88 -9.10
C SER A 207 20.07 15.46 -8.19
N ALA A 208 20.22 16.07 -7.01
CA ALA A 208 21.30 15.71 -6.09
C ALA A 208 21.24 14.25 -5.67
N THR A 209 22.42 13.62 -5.64
CA THR A 209 22.60 12.17 -5.49
C THR A 209 22.91 11.75 -4.06
N LEU A 210 22.75 12.67 -3.08
CA LEU A 210 23.24 12.47 -1.74
C LEU A 210 22.29 13.01 -0.65
N GLY A 211 22.44 12.44 0.55
CA GLY A 211 21.93 12.94 1.82
C GLY A 211 22.93 12.66 2.95
N TYR A 212 22.66 13.17 4.13
CA TYR A 212 23.52 12.97 5.29
C TYR A 212 22.80 12.24 6.43
N THR A 213 23.54 11.50 7.26
CA THR A 213 23.01 10.98 8.52
C THR A 213 22.55 12.13 9.43
N GLY A 214 21.39 12.00 10.06
CA GLY A 214 20.75 13.08 10.83
C GLY A 214 19.99 14.09 9.98
N GLN A 215 19.98 13.94 8.63
CA GLN A 215 19.19 14.76 7.71
C GLN A 215 17.92 14.04 7.30
N SER A 216 16.83 14.79 7.14
CA SER A 216 15.58 14.25 6.62
C SER A 216 15.67 13.99 5.12
N LEU A 217 15.41 12.75 4.73
CA LEU A 217 15.27 12.28 3.35
C LEU A 217 13.80 12.13 3.01
N ARG A 218 13.43 12.35 1.75
CA ARG A 218 12.08 12.12 1.25
C ARG A 218 12.11 11.60 -0.18
N PHE A 219 10.97 11.16 -0.69
CA PHE A 219 10.89 10.77 -2.10
C PHE A 219 10.84 12.00 -3.01
N ALA A 220 11.70 12.03 -4.02
CA ALA A 220 11.55 12.92 -5.17
C ALA A 220 10.50 12.34 -6.14
N THR A 221 10.56 11.02 -6.35
CA THR A 221 9.52 10.24 -7.04
C THR A 221 9.13 9.09 -6.12
N ALA A 222 7.85 8.97 -5.82
CA ALA A 222 7.35 7.97 -4.89
C ALA A 222 7.48 6.54 -5.44
N PRO A 223 7.88 5.55 -4.62
CA PRO A 223 7.81 4.14 -4.97
C PRO A 223 6.36 3.69 -5.17
N MET A 224 6.19 2.61 -5.95
CA MET A 224 4.88 2.05 -6.25
C MET A 224 4.92 0.53 -6.19
N LEU A 225 3.86 -0.07 -5.64
CA LEU A 225 3.60 -1.52 -5.70
C LEU A 225 2.19 -1.80 -6.21
N SER A 226 2.00 -2.94 -6.86
CA SER A 226 0.67 -3.47 -7.19
C SER A 226 0.35 -4.66 -6.30
N VAL A 227 -0.95 -4.89 -6.05
CA VAL A 227 -1.43 -6.01 -5.25
C VAL A 227 -2.43 -6.81 -6.07
N ALA A 228 -2.13 -8.08 -6.31
CA ALA A 228 -3.06 -9.05 -6.88
C ALA A 228 -3.66 -9.89 -5.76
N ALA A 229 -4.96 -10.11 -5.80
CA ALA A 229 -5.64 -11.10 -4.98
C ALA A 229 -5.64 -12.45 -5.70
N LEU A 230 -5.29 -13.52 -5.00
CA LEU A 230 -5.12 -14.85 -5.58
C LEU A 230 -6.05 -15.86 -4.92
N GLY A 231 -6.41 -16.88 -5.70
CA GLY A 231 -7.12 -18.06 -5.23
C GLY A 231 -6.24 -18.98 -4.37
N SER A 232 -6.84 -20.09 -3.94
CA SER A 232 -6.16 -21.11 -3.11
C SER A 232 -5.00 -21.82 -3.82
N ASP A 233 -4.95 -21.77 -5.15
CA ASP A 233 -3.85 -22.26 -5.97
C ASP A 233 -2.61 -21.36 -5.95
N GLY A 234 -2.73 -20.15 -5.41
CA GLY A 234 -1.67 -19.15 -5.35
C GLY A 234 -1.27 -18.56 -6.71
N ALA A 235 -2.04 -18.79 -7.75
CA ALA A 235 -1.74 -18.40 -9.13
C ALA A 235 -2.89 -17.67 -9.82
N THR A 236 -4.12 -18.13 -9.63
CA THR A 236 -5.29 -17.56 -10.30
C THR A 236 -5.67 -16.22 -9.67
N GLU A 237 -5.66 -15.16 -10.47
CA GLU A 237 -6.03 -13.82 -10.04
C GLU A 237 -7.54 -13.64 -9.93
N MET A 238 -7.98 -13.01 -8.83
CA MET A 238 -9.38 -12.72 -8.53
C MET A 238 -9.81 -11.42 -9.21
N LYS A 239 -10.55 -11.53 -10.31
CA LYS A 239 -10.98 -10.36 -11.12
C LYS A 239 -12.00 -9.48 -10.42
N ASN A 240 -12.75 -10.05 -9.48
CA ASN A 240 -13.75 -9.32 -8.70
C ASN A 240 -13.17 -8.65 -7.44
N TYR A 241 -11.84 -8.77 -7.20
CA TYR A 241 -11.16 -8.03 -6.13
C TYR A 241 -10.93 -6.58 -6.55
N GLN A 242 -12.01 -5.80 -6.65
CA GLN A 242 -12.03 -4.43 -7.12
C GLN A 242 -13.02 -3.56 -6.32
N GLY A 243 -12.89 -2.24 -6.43
CA GLY A 243 -13.78 -1.30 -5.74
C GLY A 243 -13.85 -1.57 -4.24
N TYR A 244 -15.03 -1.69 -3.68
CA TYR A 244 -15.25 -1.96 -2.26
C TYR A 244 -14.82 -3.37 -1.82
N PHE A 245 -14.65 -4.31 -2.76
CA PHE A 245 -14.16 -5.66 -2.47
C PHE A 245 -12.63 -5.73 -2.41
N ALA A 246 -11.91 -4.73 -2.92
CA ALA A 246 -10.46 -4.62 -2.78
C ALA A 246 -10.07 -4.09 -1.38
N LYS A 247 -10.21 -4.92 -0.37
CA LYS A 247 -10.06 -4.56 1.06
C LYS A 247 -8.66 -4.07 1.44
N VAL A 248 -7.64 -4.33 0.62
CA VAL A 248 -6.30 -3.79 0.81
C VAL A 248 -6.26 -2.26 0.67
N THR A 249 -7.17 -1.66 -0.10
CA THR A 249 -7.21 -0.21 -0.32
C THR A 249 -7.61 0.61 0.92
N SER A 250 -7.99 -0.05 2.00
CA SER A 250 -8.26 0.59 3.30
C SER A 250 -7.03 0.64 4.21
N THR A 251 -5.85 0.20 3.75
CA THR A 251 -4.60 0.18 4.52
C THR A 251 -3.61 1.18 3.96
N ASP A 252 -2.83 1.80 4.85
CA ASP A 252 -1.72 2.70 4.50
C ASP A 252 -0.40 2.21 5.07
N ALA A 253 0.69 2.55 4.38
CA ALA A 253 2.03 2.20 4.82
C ALA A 253 2.40 2.94 6.12
N GLY A 254 3.01 2.21 7.04
CA GLY A 254 3.45 2.72 8.34
C GLY A 254 4.58 1.88 8.91
N SER A 255 4.98 2.20 10.15
CA SER A 255 5.97 1.43 10.91
C SER A 255 5.36 0.25 11.68
N SER A 256 4.03 0.11 11.67
CA SER A 256 3.29 -0.95 12.36
C SER A 256 1.92 -1.16 11.71
N GLY A 257 1.22 -2.23 12.08
CA GLY A 257 -0.12 -2.52 11.60
C GLY A 257 -0.15 -3.44 10.38
N ASN A 258 -1.16 -3.29 9.55
CA ASN A 258 -1.43 -4.18 8.42
C ASN A 258 -0.53 -3.93 7.20
N PHE A 259 0.10 -2.76 7.12
CA PHE A 259 1.04 -2.42 6.05
C PHE A 259 2.31 -1.83 6.68
N VAL A 260 3.31 -2.67 6.89
CA VAL A 260 4.57 -2.29 7.53
C VAL A 260 5.66 -2.10 6.50
N ALA A 261 6.27 -0.92 6.52
CA ALA A 261 7.41 -0.58 5.70
C ALA A 261 8.50 0.13 6.52
N ALA A 262 9.75 -0.03 6.11
CA ALA A 262 10.90 0.61 6.75
C ALA A 262 11.98 0.98 5.73
N MET A 263 12.61 2.14 5.92
CA MET A 263 13.82 2.50 5.19
C MET A 263 15.03 1.92 5.93
N ILE A 264 15.82 1.11 5.26
CA ILE A 264 16.97 0.42 5.86
C ILE A 264 18.27 0.75 5.13
N PRO A 265 19.42 0.82 5.82
CA PRO A 265 20.72 0.96 5.16
C PRO A 265 21.10 -0.36 4.47
N LYS A 266 21.67 -0.30 3.28
CA LYS A 266 22.15 -1.48 2.54
C LYS A 266 23.48 -2.05 3.05
N ASN A 267 24.09 -1.44 4.02
CA ASN A 267 25.37 -1.88 4.55
C ASN A 267 25.15 -2.77 5.79
N SER A 268 25.52 -4.02 5.70
CA SER A 268 25.41 -5.01 6.79
C SER A 268 26.23 -4.67 8.05
N ALA A 269 27.22 -3.77 7.94
CA ALA A 269 28.02 -3.28 9.09
C ALA A 269 27.36 -2.08 9.80
N ASN A 270 26.24 -1.55 9.29
CA ASN A 270 25.62 -0.34 9.85
C ASN A 270 24.65 -0.69 10.97
N THR A 271 25.03 -0.31 12.17
CA THR A 271 24.16 -0.28 13.37
C THR A 271 23.27 0.98 13.40
N LEU A 272 23.12 1.67 12.27
CA LEU A 272 22.29 2.88 12.19
C LEU A 272 20.81 2.51 12.27
N THR A 273 20.12 3.16 13.19
CA THR A 273 18.66 3.12 13.22
C THR A 273 18.09 4.13 12.25
N SER A 274 16.98 3.77 11.61
CA SER A 274 16.18 4.72 10.85
C SER A 274 14.92 5.07 11.62
N SER A 275 14.49 6.31 11.51
CA SER A 275 13.16 6.76 11.90
C SER A 275 12.39 7.19 10.66
N ALA A 276 11.08 6.97 10.67
CA ALA A 276 10.21 7.37 9.58
C ALA A 276 9.01 8.14 10.11
N SER A 277 8.64 9.22 9.42
CA SER A 277 7.36 9.88 9.56
C SER A 277 6.53 9.54 8.32
N TRP A 278 5.50 8.73 8.52
CA TRP A 278 4.65 8.25 7.45
C TRP A 278 3.50 9.22 7.20
N SER A 279 3.23 9.49 5.93
CA SER A 279 2.04 10.19 5.44
C SER A 279 1.24 9.21 4.59
N ALA A 280 -0.07 9.34 4.60
CA ALA A 280 -0.96 8.50 3.80
C ALA A 280 -0.56 8.53 2.33
N GLY A 281 -0.45 7.35 1.74
CA GLY A 281 -0.25 7.17 0.31
C GLY A 281 -1.56 7.22 -0.46
N SER A 282 -1.57 6.69 -1.65
CA SER A 282 -2.79 6.62 -2.44
C SER A 282 -2.92 5.28 -3.15
N TRP A 283 -4.12 4.71 -3.08
CA TRP A 283 -4.50 3.55 -3.88
C TRP A 283 -5.19 4.00 -5.16
N THR A 284 -4.77 3.46 -6.27
CA THR A 284 -5.41 3.64 -7.58
C THR A 284 -5.70 2.28 -8.19
N THR A 285 -6.87 2.17 -8.84
CA THR A 285 -7.20 0.99 -9.62
C THR A 285 -7.11 1.39 -11.09
N PRO A 286 -6.12 0.89 -11.86
CA PRO A 286 -5.96 1.28 -13.25
C PRO A 286 -7.14 0.81 -14.09
N GLY A 287 -7.95 1.72 -14.61
CA GLY A 287 -9.06 1.43 -15.53
C GLY A 287 -10.05 0.37 -14.98
N ASN A 288 -10.29 -0.69 -15.74
CA ASN A 288 -11.11 -1.85 -15.35
C ASN A 288 -10.27 -2.94 -14.67
N ALA A 289 -9.11 -2.62 -14.11
CA ALA A 289 -8.20 -3.58 -13.53
C ALA A 289 -8.58 -3.90 -12.06
N TYR A 290 -8.36 -5.14 -11.71
CA TYR A 290 -8.62 -5.70 -10.38
C TYR A 290 -7.37 -5.78 -9.50
N ASN A 291 -6.24 -5.21 -9.96
CA ASN A 291 -4.97 -5.16 -9.24
C ASN A 291 -4.69 -3.72 -8.78
N PRO A 292 -5.12 -3.31 -7.56
CA PRO A 292 -4.88 -1.97 -7.07
C PRO A 292 -3.38 -1.68 -6.94
N VAL A 293 -3.00 -0.44 -7.24
CA VAL A 293 -1.63 0.07 -7.15
C VAL A 293 -1.56 1.06 -5.99
N TYR A 294 -0.62 0.84 -5.09
CA TYR A 294 -0.28 1.77 -4.02
C TYR A 294 0.90 2.64 -4.43
N THR A 295 0.72 3.94 -4.33
CA THR A 295 1.78 4.94 -4.45
C THR A 295 2.09 5.49 -3.07
N PHE A 296 3.33 5.35 -2.62
CA PHE A 296 3.78 5.94 -1.37
C PHE A 296 3.66 7.47 -1.42
N SER A 297 3.49 8.11 -0.26
CA SER A 297 3.45 9.57 -0.21
C SER A 297 4.84 10.17 -0.44
N ALA A 298 4.92 11.21 -1.27
CA ALA A 298 6.14 12.01 -1.40
C ALA A 298 6.48 12.79 -0.10
N ASN A 299 5.51 12.94 0.81
CA ASN A 299 5.69 13.60 2.10
C ASN A 299 6.25 12.66 3.19
N ASN A 300 6.47 11.37 2.89
CA ASN A 300 7.17 10.49 3.81
C ASN A 300 8.58 11.00 4.06
N GLN A 301 8.97 11.04 5.34
CA GLN A 301 10.30 11.50 5.74
C GLN A 301 11.04 10.36 6.44
N PHE A 302 12.32 10.22 6.14
CA PHE A 302 13.19 9.20 6.69
C PHE A 302 14.47 9.85 7.21
N THR A 303 14.91 9.48 8.41
CA THR A 303 16.16 9.99 8.99
C THR A 303 16.96 8.81 9.52
N PHE A 304 18.20 8.69 9.09
CA PHE A 304 19.16 7.76 9.69
C PHE A 304 19.84 8.43 10.89
N SER A 305 20.00 7.69 11.98
CA SER A 305 20.68 8.20 13.17
C SER A 305 22.09 8.67 12.80
N LYS A 306 22.52 9.78 13.40
CA LYS A 306 23.91 10.23 13.34
C LYS A 306 24.61 9.83 14.62
N ASN A 307 25.67 9.03 14.50
CA ASN A 307 26.44 8.51 15.63
C ASN A 307 27.78 9.25 15.74
N SER A 308 28.39 9.24 16.93
CA SER A 308 29.75 9.78 17.16
C SER A 308 30.82 9.02 16.38
N THR A 309 30.61 7.72 16.14
CA THR A 309 31.43 6.93 15.22
C THR A 309 30.84 7.04 13.82
N PRO A 310 31.53 7.71 12.88
CA PRO A 310 31.04 7.87 11.52
C PRO A 310 31.09 6.55 10.76
N VAL A 311 30.22 6.40 9.76
CA VAL A 311 30.15 5.22 8.89
C VAL A 311 30.48 5.61 7.46
N SER A 312 31.01 4.64 6.69
CA SER A 312 31.24 4.80 5.25
C SER A 312 29.94 5.09 4.49
N PRO A 313 29.99 5.74 3.34
CA PRO A 313 28.80 6.03 2.52
C PRO A 313 28.04 4.75 2.19
N PHE A 314 26.72 4.81 2.27
CA PHE A 314 25.83 3.66 2.04
C PHE A 314 24.61 4.03 1.19
N GLU A 315 24.07 3.06 0.50
CA GLU A 315 22.77 3.13 -0.15
C GLU A 315 21.66 2.68 0.78
N THR A 316 20.40 2.94 0.40
CA THR A 316 19.24 2.59 1.20
C THR A 316 18.26 1.73 0.43
N SER A 317 17.44 0.97 1.15
CA SER A 317 16.30 0.25 0.60
C SER A 317 15.05 0.54 1.41
N LEU A 318 13.92 0.69 0.74
CA LEU A 318 12.61 0.64 1.38
C LEU A 318 12.14 -0.81 1.35
N VAL A 319 11.84 -1.39 2.50
CA VAL A 319 11.41 -2.77 2.63
C VAL A 319 9.99 -2.81 3.17
N VAL A 320 9.09 -3.43 2.43
CA VAL A 320 7.74 -3.79 2.90
C VAL A 320 7.82 -5.19 3.49
N SER A 321 7.55 -5.30 4.77
CA SER A 321 7.62 -6.56 5.51
C SER A 321 6.25 -7.18 5.80
N THR A 322 5.20 -6.38 5.82
CA THR A 322 3.82 -6.83 6.07
C THR A 322 2.87 -6.10 5.15
N LEU A 323 1.95 -6.83 4.56
CA LEU A 323 0.81 -6.30 3.83
C LEU A 323 -0.36 -7.26 4.00
N THR A 324 -1.40 -6.79 4.69
CA THR A 324 -2.61 -7.54 5.02
C THR A 324 -3.80 -6.63 4.78
N ASP A 325 -4.86 -7.14 4.17
CA ASP A 325 -6.08 -6.36 3.99
C ASP A 325 -6.94 -6.34 5.26
N SER A 326 -8.04 -5.61 5.22
CA SER A 326 -8.94 -5.50 6.39
C SER A 326 -9.74 -6.78 6.69
N ASP A 327 -9.70 -7.79 5.81
CA ASP A 327 -10.26 -9.12 6.05
C ASP A 327 -9.24 -10.10 6.66
N GLY A 328 -8.01 -9.63 6.88
CA GLY A 328 -6.90 -10.45 7.39
C GLY A 328 -6.23 -11.31 6.32
N VAL A 329 -6.45 -11.03 5.03
CA VAL A 329 -5.77 -11.74 3.94
C VAL A 329 -4.40 -11.10 3.70
N ALA A 330 -3.35 -11.90 3.80
CA ALA A 330 -1.96 -11.43 3.79
C ALA A 330 -1.23 -11.75 2.47
N ALA A 331 -0.20 -10.96 2.17
CA ALA A 331 0.71 -11.12 1.03
C ALA A 331 1.99 -11.89 1.39
N THR A 332 1.88 -12.98 2.16
CA THR A 332 3.01 -13.68 2.78
C THR A 332 4.02 -14.25 1.79
N SER A 333 3.58 -14.75 0.65
CA SER A 333 4.45 -15.41 -0.33
C SER A 333 5.30 -14.43 -1.16
N SER A 334 4.98 -13.13 -1.15
CA SER A 334 5.66 -12.09 -1.93
C SER A 334 6.44 -11.09 -1.08
N LEU A 335 6.47 -11.28 0.23
CA LEU A 335 7.18 -10.43 1.17
C LEU A 335 8.39 -11.15 1.79
N PRO A 336 9.45 -10.42 2.17
CA PRO A 336 9.59 -8.97 2.08
C PRO A 336 9.78 -8.46 0.64
N LEU A 337 9.11 -7.36 0.29
CA LEU A 337 9.29 -6.67 -0.99
C LEU A 337 10.27 -5.51 -0.81
N THR A 338 11.34 -5.50 -1.61
CA THR A 338 12.42 -4.51 -1.50
C THR A 338 12.41 -3.55 -2.69
N PHE A 339 12.38 -2.27 -2.38
CA PHE A 339 12.58 -1.17 -3.31
C PHE A 339 13.99 -0.63 -3.13
N ASN A 340 14.64 -0.24 -4.22
CA ASN A 340 15.95 0.37 -4.23
C ASN A 340 15.85 1.77 -4.85
N PRO A 341 15.41 2.79 -4.05
CA PRO A 341 15.26 4.14 -4.57
C PRO A 341 16.62 4.69 -5.04
N LEU A 342 16.63 5.27 -6.21
CA LEU A 342 17.80 5.91 -6.82
C LEU A 342 17.79 7.42 -6.55
N ALA A 343 18.81 8.12 -7.00
CA ALA A 343 18.73 9.57 -7.18
C ALA A 343 17.84 9.90 -8.40
N PRO A 344 17.31 11.12 -8.50
CA PRO A 344 16.44 11.52 -9.61
C PRO A 344 17.11 11.43 -11.01
N ASP A 345 18.44 11.49 -11.07
CA ASP A 345 19.23 11.28 -12.30
C ASP A 345 19.50 9.79 -12.63
N SER A 346 18.84 8.88 -11.89
CA SER A 346 18.99 7.42 -11.99
C SER A 346 20.34 6.87 -11.51
N SER A 347 21.19 7.70 -10.90
CA SER A 347 22.41 7.23 -10.22
C SER A 347 22.09 6.70 -8.81
N ALA A 348 23.06 6.07 -8.15
CA ALA A 348 22.91 5.60 -6.78
C ALA A 348 22.78 6.78 -5.82
N PHE A 349 21.67 6.82 -5.04
CA PHE A 349 21.53 7.77 -3.93
C PHE A 349 22.33 7.28 -2.73
N LYS A 350 23.28 8.10 -2.25
CA LYS A 350 24.15 7.73 -1.12
C LYS A 350 23.90 8.61 0.10
N VAL A 351 23.90 7.98 1.27
CA VAL A 351 23.87 8.65 2.56
C VAL A 351 25.26 8.67 3.16
N TYR A 352 25.70 9.84 3.59
CA TYR A 352 27.03 10.12 4.09
C TYR A 352 27.03 10.48 5.58
N SER A 353 28.03 10.04 6.33
CA SER A 353 28.32 10.60 7.64
C SER A 353 29.09 11.90 7.45
N GLY A 354 28.37 13.03 7.42
CA GLY A 354 28.91 14.33 7.07
C GLY A 354 29.23 15.22 8.28
N ARG A 355 29.98 16.29 8.03
CA ARG A 355 30.17 17.41 8.96
C ARG A 355 30.47 18.70 8.21
N LEU A 356 30.20 19.83 8.84
CA LEU A 356 30.74 21.13 8.47
C LEU A 356 32.17 21.25 9.00
N ALA A 357 33.08 21.78 8.19
CA ALA A 357 34.43 22.13 8.59
C ALA A 357 34.75 23.57 8.21
N LEU A 358 35.47 24.28 9.07
CA LEU A 358 35.94 25.64 8.87
C LEU A 358 37.46 25.63 8.86
N ASP A 359 38.09 26.43 7.99
CA ASP A 359 39.52 26.71 8.02
C ASP A 359 39.81 28.10 8.57
N ASN A 360 40.94 28.22 9.24
CA ASN A 360 41.42 29.53 9.67
C ASN A 360 41.76 30.42 8.46
N ALA A 361 41.47 31.70 8.56
CA ALA A 361 41.83 32.66 7.55
C ALA A 361 42.65 33.81 8.13
N ASN A 362 43.67 34.30 7.38
CA ASN A 362 44.51 35.41 7.75
C ASN A 362 44.63 36.39 6.57
N GLY A 363 44.52 37.69 6.84
CA GLY A 363 44.62 38.69 5.79
C GLY A 363 44.83 40.10 6.33
N SER A 364 44.88 41.06 5.39
CA SER A 364 45.00 42.45 5.70
C SER A 364 43.74 43.00 6.38
N GLU A 365 43.90 43.89 7.35
CA GLU A 365 42.82 44.62 7.98
C GLU A 365 42.14 45.61 7.01
N SER A 366 42.76 45.96 5.93
CA SER A 366 42.28 46.94 4.93
C SER A 366 41.58 46.29 3.72
N SER A 367 41.46 44.97 3.72
CA SER A 367 40.81 44.22 2.62
C SER A 367 39.77 43.21 3.13
N VAL A 368 38.90 42.79 2.22
CA VAL A 368 37.95 41.70 2.50
C VAL A 368 38.73 40.43 2.80
N LEU A 369 38.38 39.74 3.89
CA LEU A 369 38.96 38.44 4.24
C LEU A 369 37.97 37.32 3.93
N THR A 370 38.39 36.34 3.15
CA THR A 370 37.64 35.18 2.81
C THR A 370 38.05 34.00 3.68
N MET A 371 37.12 33.45 4.45
CA MET A 371 37.27 32.27 5.29
C MET A 371 36.55 31.10 4.64
N PRO A 372 37.24 30.05 4.19
CA PRO A 372 36.57 28.91 3.56
C PRO A 372 35.85 28.03 4.58
N PHE A 373 34.78 27.40 4.13
CA PHE A 373 34.11 26.32 4.81
C PHE A 373 33.79 25.17 3.86
N TYR A 374 33.67 23.95 4.40
CA TYR A 374 33.55 22.73 3.61
C TYR A 374 32.50 21.80 4.20
N MET A 375 31.73 21.15 3.33
CA MET A 375 30.98 19.95 3.67
C MET A 375 31.89 18.75 3.46
N GLN A 376 32.21 18.09 4.56
CA GLN A 376 33.04 16.90 4.58
C GLN A 376 32.23 15.66 4.87
N TYR A 377 32.71 14.50 4.42
CA TYR A 377 32.14 13.19 4.75
C TYR A 377 33.21 12.18 5.15
N TRP A 378 32.84 11.22 5.97
CA TRP A 378 33.72 10.12 6.34
C TRP A 378 33.82 9.10 5.19
N ASN A 379 35.03 8.88 4.65
CA ASN A 379 35.25 7.98 3.52
C ASN A 379 35.56 6.53 3.93
N GLY A 380 35.57 6.24 5.23
CA GLY A 380 35.95 4.95 5.81
C GLY A 380 37.27 5.01 6.62
N SER A 381 38.10 6.04 6.40
CA SER A 381 39.38 6.23 7.09
C SER A 381 39.59 7.66 7.60
N ALA A 382 39.09 8.65 6.89
CA ALA A 382 39.22 10.07 7.22
C ALA A 382 38.04 10.89 6.69
N TYR A 383 37.90 12.13 7.18
CA TYR A 383 36.99 13.10 6.59
C TYR A 383 37.60 13.70 5.33
N ALA A 384 36.86 13.63 4.24
CA ALA A 384 37.22 14.18 2.93
C ALA A 384 36.17 15.19 2.46
N LEU A 385 36.56 16.10 1.58
CA LEU A 385 35.66 17.05 0.93
C LEU A 385 34.59 16.31 0.11
N ASN A 386 33.32 16.66 0.31
CA ASN A 386 32.23 16.08 -0.47
C ASN A 386 32.00 16.89 -1.76
N THR A 387 32.78 16.60 -2.80
CA THR A 387 32.68 17.30 -4.09
C THR A 387 31.36 17.04 -4.83
N SER A 388 30.57 16.06 -4.42
CA SER A 388 29.24 15.80 -4.96
C SER A 388 28.16 16.71 -4.35
N ASP A 389 28.49 17.46 -3.27
CA ASP A 389 27.53 18.31 -2.60
C ASP A 389 27.43 19.69 -3.27
N ASN A 390 26.28 19.90 -3.92
CA ASN A 390 25.93 21.18 -4.57
C ASN A 390 24.61 21.75 -4.00
N CYS A 391 24.14 21.25 -2.86
CA CYS A 391 22.83 21.63 -2.33
C CYS A 391 22.81 21.98 -0.83
N SER A 392 23.84 21.62 -0.08
CA SER A 392 23.92 22.05 1.32
C SER A 392 24.04 23.56 1.42
N SER A 393 23.22 24.17 2.29
CA SER A 393 23.23 25.61 2.50
C SER A 393 23.61 25.93 3.94
N LEU A 394 24.49 26.90 4.11
CA LEU A 394 24.81 27.47 5.41
C LEU A 394 23.87 28.64 5.70
N SER A 395 23.34 28.71 6.92
CA SER A 395 22.53 29.82 7.42
C SER A 395 23.30 30.58 8.49
N THR A 396 23.06 31.88 8.59
CA THR A 396 23.70 32.72 9.61
C THR A 396 23.45 32.25 11.04
N GLY A 397 22.28 31.63 11.30
CA GLY A 397 21.96 31.05 12.62
C GLY A 397 22.77 29.78 12.97
N TYR A 398 23.46 29.17 12.03
CA TYR A 398 24.26 27.98 12.25
C TYR A 398 25.61 28.24 12.89
N LEU A 399 26.10 29.48 12.80
CA LEU A 399 27.39 29.88 13.33
C LEU A 399 27.23 31.10 14.23
N GLN A 400 28.15 31.24 15.17
CA GLN A 400 28.29 32.41 16.02
C GLN A 400 29.68 33.04 15.86
N MET A 401 29.72 34.37 15.93
CA MET A 401 30.90 35.20 15.77
C MET A 401 31.31 35.76 17.13
N ASN A 402 32.46 35.37 17.66
CA ASN A 402 32.91 35.75 19.03
C ASN A 402 31.87 35.43 20.12
N GLY A 403 31.06 34.36 19.94
CA GLY A 403 30.02 33.96 20.88
C GLY A 403 28.68 34.67 20.68
N ALA A 404 28.53 35.55 19.67
CA ALA A 404 27.28 36.22 19.34
C ALA A 404 26.70 35.72 18.03
N ALA A 405 25.36 35.69 17.90
CA ALA A 405 24.66 35.31 16.68
C ALA A 405 24.66 36.39 15.59
N SER A 406 25.11 37.64 15.93
CA SER A 406 25.14 38.75 14.98
C SER A 406 26.25 38.60 13.97
N TRP A 407 25.94 38.80 12.67
CA TRP A 407 26.85 38.80 11.55
C TRP A 407 27.20 40.20 11.06
N SER A 408 26.65 41.24 11.68
CA SER A 408 26.98 42.67 11.43
C SER A 408 27.46 43.33 12.71
N GLY A 409 28.38 44.31 12.56
CA GLY A 409 28.94 45.01 13.70
C GLY A 409 29.72 44.09 14.64
N ILE A 410 30.34 43.04 14.11
CA ILE A 410 31.15 42.08 14.88
C ILE A 410 32.38 42.79 15.42
N LYS A 411 32.46 42.95 16.73
CA LYS A 411 33.64 43.57 17.41
C LYS A 411 34.83 42.60 17.31
N LEU A 412 36.01 43.13 16.91
CA LEU A 412 37.22 42.34 16.89
C LEU A 412 37.72 42.03 18.30
N ARG A 413 38.36 40.88 18.46
CA ARG A 413 39.18 40.55 19.63
C ARG A 413 40.62 40.99 19.40
N THR A 414 41.25 41.57 20.41
CA THR A 414 42.68 41.98 20.39
C THR A 414 43.47 41.40 21.56
N GLY A 415 42.89 40.47 22.32
CA GLY A 415 43.45 39.80 23.48
C GLY A 415 42.46 38.79 24.03
N SER A 416 42.51 38.51 25.32
CA SER A 416 41.54 37.61 25.97
C SER A 416 40.11 38.17 26.05
N THR A 417 39.91 39.45 25.77
CA THR A 417 38.61 40.15 25.83
C THR A 417 38.29 40.87 24.51
N THR A 418 36.98 41.00 24.20
CA THR A 418 36.48 41.80 23.07
C THR A 418 36.51 43.28 23.44
N THR A 419 37.60 43.99 23.15
CA THR A 419 37.77 45.42 23.56
C THR A 419 37.98 46.36 22.39
N ALA A 420 38.05 45.87 21.15
CA ALA A 420 38.21 46.73 19.99
C ALA A 420 36.93 47.53 19.68
N THR A 421 37.07 48.81 19.39
CA THR A 421 36.00 49.64 18.81
C THR A 421 35.75 49.29 17.33
N ALA A 422 36.73 48.67 16.66
CA ALA A 422 36.65 48.27 15.28
C ALA A 422 35.71 47.06 15.11
N THR A 423 34.92 47.12 14.05
CA THR A 423 33.93 46.10 13.72
C THR A 423 34.12 45.60 12.26
N THR A 424 33.69 44.38 12.03
CA THR A 424 33.54 43.79 10.68
C THR A 424 32.11 43.25 10.50
N THR A 425 31.75 43.00 9.26
CA THR A 425 30.48 42.35 8.90
C THR A 425 30.82 41.09 8.12
N ALA A 426 30.18 39.97 8.47
CA ALA A 426 30.34 38.70 7.77
C ALA A 426 29.16 38.46 6.81
N THR A 427 29.43 37.87 5.67
CA THR A 427 28.44 37.44 4.67
C THR A 427 28.80 36.05 4.13
N LEU A 428 27.79 35.28 3.72
CA LEU A 428 28.01 33.99 3.04
C LEU A 428 28.17 34.20 1.54
N SER A 429 29.16 33.57 0.92
CA SER A 429 29.40 33.70 -0.52
C SER A 429 30.10 32.44 -1.10
N PRO A 430 29.36 31.54 -1.76
CA PRO A 430 27.90 31.45 -1.79
C PRO A 430 27.31 30.86 -0.49
N ALA A 431 26.02 31.06 -0.24
CA ALA A 431 25.33 30.44 0.88
C ALA A 431 25.09 28.94 0.64
N VAL A 432 24.84 28.54 -0.62
CA VAL A 432 24.76 27.15 -1.07
C VAL A 432 26.14 26.71 -1.53
N VAL A 433 26.63 25.57 -1.05
CA VAL A 433 27.94 25.06 -1.42
C VAL A 433 28.00 24.68 -2.92
N THR A 434 29.18 24.83 -3.49
CA THR A 434 29.52 24.34 -4.81
C THR A 434 30.64 23.31 -4.66
N GLN A 435 30.38 22.07 -5.08
CA GLN A 435 31.33 20.97 -4.88
C GLN A 435 31.79 20.86 -3.41
N GLY A 436 30.83 21.01 -2.48
CA GLY A 436 31.08 20.93 -1.05
C GLY A 436 31.80 22.12 -0.43
N SER A 437 32.06 23.19 -1.17
CA SER A 437 32.84 24.34 -0.71
C SER A 437 32.02 25.63 -0.72
N GLY A 438 32.26 26.50 0.25
CA GLY A 438 31.73 27.83 0.34
C GLY A 438 32.67 28.74 1.14
N ALA A 439 32.28 29.99 1.35
CA ALA A 439 33.09 30.94 2.09
C ALA A 439 32.26 31.92 2.94
N ILE A 440 32.85 32.35 4.05
CA ILE A 440 32.41 33.48 4.82
C ILE A 440 33.31 34.66 4.44
N GLN A 441 32.74 35.76 3.97
CA GLN A 441 33.47 36.96 3.62
C GLN A 441 33.29 37.99 4.77
N PHE A 442 34.40 38.45 5.32
CA PHE A 442 34.42 39.51 6.32
C PHE A 442 34.83 40.82 5.64
N SER A 443 34.09 41.89 5.91
CA SER A 443 34.46 43.22 5.45
C SER A 443 35.75 43.72 6.14
N ALA A 444 36.50 44.63 5.48
CA ALA A 444 37.71 45.24 6.01
C ALA A 444 37.43 45.99 7.31
N PRO A 445 37.97 45.61 8.48
CA PRO A 445 37.75 46.28 9.76
C PRO A 445 38.62 47.52 9.92
N ASN A 446 39.62 47.72 9.07
CA ASN A 446 40.65 48.76 9.18
C ASN A 446 41.40 48.80 10.52
N ALA A 447 41.47 47.65 11.18
CA ALA A 447 42.17 47.47 12.48
C ALA A 447 42.59 46.00 12.65
N SER A 448 43.70 45.79 13.33
CA SER A 448 44.19 44.44 13.64
C SER A 448 43.31 43.78 14.73
N GLY A 449 43.11 42.51 14.59
CA GLY A 449 42.33 41.71 15.53
C GLY A 449 41.85 40.41 14.89
N TRP A 450 40.94 39.69 15.55
CA TRP A 450 40.36 38.47 15.03
C TRP A 450 38.90 38.27 15.39
N VAL A 451 38.23 37.41 14.67
CA VAL A 451 36.90 36.86 14.95
C VAL A 451 37.02 35.37 15.12
N ASP A 452 36.58 34.83 16.25
CA ASP A 452 36.42 33.39 16.45
C ASP A 452 35.04 32.96 15.93
N VAL A 453 35.01 32.00 15.04
CA VAL A 453 33.79 31.42 14.43
C VAL A 453 33.57 30.04 15.03
N ALA A 454 32.41 29.84 15.64
CA ALA A 454 32.06 28.58 16.29
C ALA A 454 30.60 28.17 15.97
N ALA A 455 30.19 26.98 16.42
CA ALA A 455 28.83 26.51 16.23
C ALA A 455 27.82 27.43 16.91
N GLY A 456 26.76 27.79 16.19
CA GLY A 456 25.56 28.43 16.72
C GLY A 456 24.56 27.39 17.25
N SER A 457 23.58 27.86 18.01
CA SER A 457 22.57 27.00 18.63
C SER A 457 21.66 26.29 17.62
N SER A 458 21.59 26.78 16.39
CA SER A 458 20.75 26.24 15.32
C SER A 458 21.51 25.36 14.32
N LEU A 459 22.80 25.03 14.61
CA LEU A 459 23.57 24.16 13.71
C LEU A 459 22.89 22.78 13.59
N PRO A 460 22.41 22.37 12.40
CA PRO A 460 21.70 21.13 12.24
C PRO A 460 22.57 19.90 12.60
N LEU A 461 21.95 18.89 13.17
CA LEU A 461 22.64 17.66 13.61
C LEU A 461 23.48 17.06 12.47
N TRP A 462 23.00 17.03 11.24
CA TRP A 462 23.71 16.46 10.11
C TRP A 462 24.99 17.21 9.70
N MET A 463 25.12 18.49 10.09
CA MET A 463 26.34 19.29 9.91
C MET A 463 27.31 19.20 11.10
N GLN A 464 26.90 18.68 12.24
CA GLN A 464 27.73 18.64 13.44
C GLN A 464 28.81 17.55 13.33
N ASP A 465 29.95 17.79 13.97
CA ASP A 465 30.96 16.78 14.28
C ASP A 465 30.72 16.33 15.73
N LEU A 466 30.12 15.14 15.89
CA LEU A 466 29.79 14.62 17.24
C LEU A 466 31.01 14.17 18.04
N ALA A 467 32.21 14.16 17.47
CA ALA A 467 33.48 14.00 18.21
C ALA A 467 33.87 15.29 18.93
N GLN A 468 33.27 16.43 18.57
CA GLN A 468 33.51 17.73 19.20
C GLN A 468 32.35 18.08 20.15
N THR A 469 32.67 18.50 21.38
CA THR A 469 31.67 18.87 22.39
C THR A 469 30.74 20.00 21.92
N SER A 470 31.26 20.92 21.09
CA SER A 470 30.49 22.02 20.50
C SER A 470 29.80 21.67 19.18
N GLY A 471 29.99 20.45 18.67
CA GLY A 471 29.45 20.04 17.36
C GLY A 471 30.18 20.62 16.15
N LEU A 472 31.16 21.49 16.35
CA LEU A 472 31.99 22.09 15.30
C LEU A 472 33.36 22.44 15.86
N ASN A 473 34.42 22.16 15.07
CA ASN A 473 35.75 22.64 15.40
C ASN A 473 35.81 24.15 15.10
N PRO A 474 36.04 25.03 16.11
CA PRO A 474 36.04 26.46 15.88
C PRO A 474 37.22 26.88 15.01
N ALA A 475 37.04 27.97 14.25
CA ALA A 475 38.07 28.55 13.41
C ALA A 475 38.18 30.07 13.63
N ARG A 476 39.28 30.64 13.18
CA ARG A 476 39.63 32.07 13.42
C ARG A 476 39.88 32.81 12.12
N ALA A 477 39.23 33.95 11.97
CA ALA A 477 39.50 34.96 10.95
C ALA A 477 40.37 36.06 11.57
N SER A 478 41.65 36.21 11.13
CA SER A 478 42.63 37.15 11.70
C SER A 478 42.94 38.27 10.72
N PHE A 479 42.98 39.50 11.20
CA PHE A 479 43.21 40.70 10.41
C PHE A 479 44.46 41.42 10.93
N GLY A 480 45.36 41.82 10.05
CA GLY A 480 46.55 42.63 10.35
C GLY A 480 47.64 41.91 11.14
N TYR A 481 47.51 40.60 11.38
CA TYR A 481 48.54 39.79 12.00
C TYR A 481 49.38 39.09 10.88
N TYR A 482 50.42 39.82 10.43
CA TYR A 482 51.38 39.20 9.51
C TYR A 482 52.39 38.38 10.30
N ARG A 483 52.45 37.08 10.12
CA ARG A 483 53.67 36.34 10.43
C ARG A 483 54.68 36.63 9.28
N GLY A 484 55.29 37.83 9.34
CA GLY A 484 56.43 38.08 8.54
C GLY A 484 57.51 37.07 8.87
N ASN A 485 58.20 36.55 7.86
CA ASN A 485 59.47 35.86 8.09
C ASN A 485 60.42 36.86 8.71
N ASP A 486 60.54 36.88 10.05
CA ASP A 486 61.54 37.65 10.77
C ASP A 486 62.99 37.14 10.59
N ARG A 487 63.31 36.67 9.40
CA ARG A 487 64.68 36.44 8.96
C ARG A 487 65.12 37.66 8.17
N LEU A 488 65.46 38.71 8.89
CA LEU A 488 66.40 39.73 8.41
C LEU A 488 67.76 39.05 8.26
N ILE A 489 68.08 38.61 7.04
CA ILE A 489 69.47 38.21 6.69
C ILE A 489 70.25 39.49 6.45
N TYR A 490 70.90 40.01 7.49
CA TYR A 490 71.90 41.03 7.35
C TYR A 490 73.13 40.41 6.69
N ARG A 491 73.32 40.60 5.41
CA ARG A 491 74.58 40.37 4.73
C ARG A 491 75.41 41.65 4.82
N ARG A 492 76.32 41.71 5.74
CA ARG A 492 77.29 42.73 5.87
C ARG A 492 78.50 42.31 4.98
N GLU A 493 78.64 42.88 3.78
CA GLU A 493 79.93 42.78 3.04
C GLU A 493 80.93 43.63 3.74
N VAL A 494 82.01 43.03 4.26
CA VAL A 494 83.18 43.71 4.77
C VAL A 494 84.17 43.68 3.60
N PHE A 495 84.35 44.84 2.93
CA PHE A 495 85.47 44.99 2.00
C PHE A 495 86.70 45.17 2.86
N GLY A 496 87.65 44.18 2.84
CA GLY A 496 88.98 44.31 3.39
C GLY A 496 89.87 45.04 2.45
N ASN A 497 90.67 46.00 2.96
CA ASN A 497 91.78 46.64 2.25
C ASN A 497 92.90 45.66 2.01
#